data_35d854ca19638d45507669e272a04c83
#
_entry.id   35d854ca19638d45507669e272a04c83
#
_cell.length_a   1.000
_cell.length_b   1.000
_cell.length_c   1.000
_cell.angle_alpha   90.00
_cell.angle_beta   90.00
_cell.angle_gamma   90.00
#
_symmetry.space_group_name_H-M   'P 1'
#
loop_
_entity.id
_entity.type
_entity.pdbx_description
1 polymer ?
#
loop_
_entity_poly.entity_id
_entity_poly.type
_entity_poly.pdbx_seq_one_letter_code
_entity_poly.pdbx_strand_id
1 'polypeptide(L)'
;MHPEDFLSLDEWHRLLAAASTSRESALLWLMAGCGLRVSEVAALKIEHLDCTGGYLHVVNGKGGKQRTAIVPKPVIEALNAHIKGRSEGYIFEGRDQGHISTRQVQRLLDATAEQAGLQETRGGKIRQRKRITPHLLRHSFSRWTLDAGIDIAYLQQQLGHASLSTTAIYLRARPNHRRKAYENAGFDSLLKPR
;
A
#
# COMPACT_ATOMS: atom_id res chain seq x y z
N MET A 1 11.68 -15.23 3.69
CA MET A 1 10.35 -14.63 3.41
C MET A 1 9.62 -15.63 2.55
N HIS A 2 8.54 -16.17 3.07
CA HIS A 2 7.75 -17.20 2.39
C HIS A 2 6.91 -16.54 1.28
N PRO A 3 6.59 -17.24 0.16
CA PRO A 3 5.67 -16.72 -0.88
C PRO A 3 4.29 -16.31 -0.33
N GLU A 4 3.94 -16.78 0.86
CA GLU A 4 2.69 -16.49 1.56
C GLU A 4 2.70 -15.11 2.29
N ASP A 5 3.85 -14.43 2.38
CA ASP A 5 3.98 -13.18 3.14
C ASP A 5 3.56 -11.93 2.35
N PHE A 6 3.20 -12.06 1.06
CA PHE A 6 2.77 -10.95 0.19
C PHE A 6 1.89 -11.47 -0.94
N LEU A 7 1.13 -10.58 -1.59
CA LEU A 7 0.32 -10.92 -2.76
C LEU A 7 1.21 -11.03 -4.01
N SER A 8 0.94 -12.02 -4.86
CA SER A 8 1.39 -11.99 -6.24
C SER A 8 0.67 -10.87 -7.01
N LEU A 9 1.20 -10.46 -8.15
CA LEU A 9 0.52 -9.47 -9.00
C LEU A 9 -0.82 -9.99 -9.53
N ASP A 10 -0.93 -11.30 -9.81
CA ASP A 10 -2.20 -11.93 -10.20
C ASP A 10 -3.24 -11.85 -9.07
N GLU A 11 -2.87 -12.21 -7.84
CA GLU A 11 -3.74 -12.08 -6.67
C GLU A 11 -4.16 -10.62 -6.45
N TRP A 12 -3.24 -9.66 -6.64
CA TRP A 12 -3.55 -8.24 -6.57
C TRP A 12 -4.56 -7.81 -7.61
N HIS A 13 -4.36 -8.19 -8.88
CA HIS A 13 -5.28 -7.84 -9.95
C HIS A 13 -6.67 -8.45 -9.74
N ARG A 14 -6.75 -9.69 -9.26
CA ARG A 14 -8.02 -10.33 -8.90
C ARG A 14 -8.71 -9.60 -7.75
N LEU A 15 -7.97 -9.22 -6.70
CA LEU A 15 -8.49 -8.48 -5.57
C LEU A 15 -9.03 -7.11 -6.00
N LEU A 16 -8.29 -6.39 -6.83
CA LEU A 16 -8.69 -5.08 -7.34
C LEU A 16 -9.92 -5.17 -8.25
N ALA A 17 -9.97 -6.18 -9.12
CA ALA A 17 -11.11 -6.42 -10.02
C ALA A 17 -12.40 -6.80 -9.26
N ALA A 18 -12.29 -7.37 -8.07
CA ALA A 18 -13.43 -7.70 -7.21
C ALA A 18 -13.97 -6.51 -6.40
N ALA A 19 -13.27 -5.37 -6.40
CA ALA A 19 -13.76 -4.16 -5.74
C ALA A 19 -15.02 -3.62 -6.46
N SER A 20 -16.16 -3.71 -5.80
CA SER A 20 -17.49 -3.37 -6.36
C SER A 20 -17.78 -1.87 -6.32
N THR A 21 -17.07 -1.13 -5.47
CA THR A 21 -17.29 0.30 -5.24
C THR A 21 -16.01 1.10 -5.36
N SER A 22 -16.13 2.38 -5.71
CA SER A 22 -14.99 3.31 -5.70
C SER A 22 -14.32 3.42 -4.33
N ARG A 23 -15.09 3.22 -3.25
CA ARG A 23 -14.59 3.18 -1.87
C ARG A 23 -13.64 2.00 -1.64
N GLU A 24 -14.02 0.81 -2.05
CA GLU A 24 -13.19 -0.40 -1.94
C GLU A 24 -11.94 -0.28 -2.78
N SER A 25 -12.06 0.15 -4.02
CA SER A 25 -10.92 0.40 -4.91
C SER A 25 -9.94 1.40 -4.30
N ALA A 26 -10.42 2.55 -3.80
CA ALA A 26 -9.58 3.57 -3.17
C ALA A 26 -8.86 3.05 -1.90
N LEU A 27 -9.56 2.26 -1.05
CA LEU A 27 -8.96 1.61 0.13
C LEU A 27 -7.82 0.66 -0.27
N LEU A 28 -8.05 -0.19 -1.26
CA LEU A 28 -7.05 -1.14 -1.77
C LEU A 28 -5.82 -0.40 -2.32
N TRP A 29 -6.04 0.61 -3.16
CA TRP A 29 -4.98 1.41 -3.75
C TRP A 29 -4.13 2.14 -2.70
N LEU A 30 -4.71 2.71 -1.66
CA LEU A 30 -3.94 3.38 -0.61
C LEU A 30 -3.07 2.41 0.19
N MET A 31 -3.58 1.21 0.49
CA MET A 31 -2.84 0.22 1.25
C MET A 31 -1.76 -0.48 0.41
N ALA A 32 -2.08 -0.88 -0.83
CA ALA A 32 -1.19 -1.63 -1.70
C ALA A 32 -0.39 -0.75 -2.68
N GLY A 33 -0.86 0.44 -3.02
CA GLY A 33 -0.19 1.36 -3.94
C GLY A 33 0.65 2.45 -3.25
N CYS A 34 0.32 2.80 -1.98
CA CYS A 34 1.10 3.76 -1.19
C CYS A 34 1.71 3.14 0.08
N GLY A 35 1.36 1.92 0.43
CA GLY A 35 1.86 1.23 1.60
C GLY A 35 1.43 1.86 2.94
N LEU A 36 0.29 2.55 2.99
CA LEU A 36 -0.20 3.17 4.22
C LEU A 36 -0.66 2.14 5.25
N ARG A 37 -0.56 2.50 6.53
CA ARG A 37 -1.16 1.70 7.61
C ARG A 37 -2.69 1.87 7.59
N VAL A 38 -3.42 0.86 8.02
CA VAL A 38 -4.89 0.91 8.07
C VAL A 38 -5.41 2.09 8.90
N SER A 39 -4.75 2.43 10.00
CA SER A 39 -5.10 3.59 10.83
C SER A 39 -4.83 4.93 10.11
N GLU A 40 -3.77 5.00 9.33
CA GLU A 40 -3.46 6.18 8.50
C GLU A 40 -4.51 6.35 7.40
N VAL A 41 -4.86 5.26 6.70
CA VAL A 41 -5.92 5.26 5.68
C VAL A 41 -7.25 5.67 6.26
N ALA A 42 -7.63 5.14 7.43
CA ALA A 42 -8.89 5.46 8.07
C ALA A 42 -9.02 6.95 8.42
N ALA A 43 -7.96 7.56 8.94
CA ALA A 43 -7.94 8.96 9.39
C ALA A 43 -7.58 9.98 8.29
N LEU A 44 -7.47 9.51 7.03
CA LEU A 44 -7.03 10.35 5.93
C LEU A 44 -8.10 11.37 5.55
N LYS A 45 -7.67 12.63 5.36
CA LYS A 45 -8.53 13.72 4.93
C LYS A 45 -8.17 14.18 3.53
N ILE A 46 -9.14 14.77 2.83
CA ILE A 46 -9.00 15.26 1.46
C ILE A 46 -7.96 16.38 1.39
N GLU A 47 -7.96 17.28 2.36
CA GLU A 47 -7.01 18.40 2.47
C GLU A 47 -5.55 17.97 2.67
N HIS A 48 -5.30 16.68 2.95
CA HIS A 48 -3.96 16.11 3.03
C HIS A 48 -3.43 15.59 1.68
N LEU A 49 -4.28 15.59 0.64
CA LEU A 49 -3.95 15.05 -0.68
C LEU A 49 -3.64 16.18 -1.66
N ASP A 50 -2.43 16.19 -2.18
CA ASP A 50 -2.04 16.98 -3.33
C ASP A 50 -2.12 16.11 -4.60
N CYS A 51 -3.26 16.17 -5.28
CA CYS A 51 -3.48 15.41 -6.53
C CYS A 51 -2.58 15.88 -7.67
N THR A 52 -2.19 17.16 -7.70
CA THR A 52 -1.36 17.73 -8.76
C THR A 52 0.10 17.35 -8.60
N GLY A 53 0.61 17.49 -7.39
CA GLY A 53 1.99 17.09 -7.05
C GLY A 53 2.17 15.59 -6.88
N GLY A 54 1.10 14.82 -6.70
CA GLY A 54 1.17 13.38 -6.43
C GLY A 54 1.69 13.06 -5.03
N TYR A 55 1.30 13.86 -4.04
CA TYR A 55 1.75 13.70 -2.65
C TYR A 55 0.59 13.58 -1.67
N LEU A 56 0.87 12.93 -0.57
CA LEU A 56 -0.05 12.77 0.55
C LEU A 56 0.66 13.06 1.87
N HIS A 57 0.10 13.99 2.65
CA HIS A 57 0.61 14.31 3.98
C HIS A 57 -0.03 13.39 5.03
N VAL A 58 0.76 12.47 5.58
CA VAL A 58 0.33 11.56 6.65
C VAL A 58 0.59 12.24 7.99
N VAL A 59 -0.46 12.76 8.62
CA VAL A 59 -0.38 13.62 9.82
C VAL A 59 -0.31 12.82 11.13
N ASN A 60 -0.93 11.64 11.18
CA ASN A 60 -1.05 10.82 12.41
C ASN A 60 -0.24 9.53 12.34
N GLY A 61 1.04 9.60 11.96
CA GLY A 61 1.94 8.46 12.02
C GLY A 61 2.16 7.95 13.46
N LYS A 62 2.62 6.70 13.60
CA LYS A 62 2.96 6.12 14.91
C LYS A 62 3.96 7.05 15.64
N GLY A 63 3.57 7.54 16.83
CA GLY A 63 4.37 8.48 17.62
C GLY A 63 4.25 9.96 17.19
N GLY A 64 3.17 10.37 16.49
CA GLY A 64 2.92 11.77 16.09
C GLY A 64 3.81 12.26 14.93
N LYS A 65 4.60 11.41 14.32
CA LYS A 65 5.51 11.80 13.22
C LYS A 65 4.72 12.00 11.93
N GLN A 66 4.92 13.16 11.33
CA GLN A 66 4.40 13.49 10.01
C GLN A 66 5.37 13.01 8.92
N ARG A 67 4.82 12.63 7.76
CA ARG A 67 5.61 12.35 6.56
C ARG A 67 4.81 12.66 5.31
N THR A 68 5.52 12.91 4.23
CA THR A 68 4.93 12.98 2.89
C THR A 68 5.12 11.63 2.21
N ALA A 69 4.05 11.07 1.69
CA ALA A 69 4.06 9.86 0.88
C ALA A 69 3.81 10.20 -0.59
N ILE A 70 4.50 9.51 -1.49
CA ILE A 70 4.26 9.60 -2.93
C ILE A 70 2.99 8.83 -3.25
N VAL A 71 2.15 9.41 -4.10
CA VAL A 71 0.88 8.82 -4.56
C VAL A 71 0.97 8.56 -6.07
N PRO A 72 1.09 7.31 -6.51
CA PRO A 72 1.09 6.95 -7.92
C PRO A 72 -0.20 7.36 -8.64
N LYS A 73 -0.10 7.66 -9.94
CA LYS A 73 -1.24 8.10 -10.76
C LYS A 73 -2.48 7.22 -10.64
N PRO A 74 -2.42 5.87 -10.69
CA PRO A 74 -3.61 5.02 -10.53
C PRO A 74 -4.30 5.18 -9.16
N VAL A 75 -3.54 5.52 -8.11
CA VAL A 75 -4.10 5.80 -6.78
C VAL A 75 -4.86 7.11 -6.78
N ILE A 76 -4.32 8.16 -7.43
CA ILE A 76 -4.98 9.46 -7.58
C ILE A 76 -6.30 9.28 -8.33
N GLU A 77 -6.31 8.52 -9.42
CA GLU A 77 -7.50 8.23 -10.22
C GLU A 77 -8.59 7.53 -9.37
N ALA A 78 -8.22 6.51 -8.59
CA ALA A 78 -9.13 5.81 -7.69
C ALA A 78 -9.67 6.72 -6.57
N LEU A 79 -8.82 7.60 -6.02
CA LEU A 79 -9.23 8.57 -5.00
C LEU A 79 -10.21 9.59 -5.57
N ASN A 80 -9.92 10.16 -6.74
CA ASN A 80 -10.81 11.13 -7.41
C ASN A 80 -12.18 10.51 -7.72
N ALA A 81 -12.21 9.26 -8.18
CA ALA A 81 -13.45 8.52 -8.41
C ALA A 81 -14.27 8.30 -7.13
N HIS A 82 -13.61 8.21 -5.96
CA HIS A 82 -14.28 8.05 -4.68
C HIS A 82 -14.70 9.39 -4.07
N ILE A 83 -13.82 10.40 -4.11
CA ILE A 83 -14.04 11.74 -3.53
C ILE A 83 -15.19 12.48 -4.25
N LYS A 84 -15.35 12.27 -5.55
CA LYS A 84 -16.45 12.85 -6.37
C LYS A 84 -16.60 14.37 -6.23
N GLY A 85 -15.46 15.09 -6.24
CA GLY A 85 -15.45 16.56 -6.20
C GLY A 85 -15.60 17.18 -4.81
N ARG A 86 -15.67 16.38 -3.72
CA ARG A 86 -15.55 16.91 -2.36
C ARG A 86 -14.16 17.56 -2.20
N SER A 87 -14.09 18.68 -1.48
CA SER A 87 -12.85 19.43 -1.25
C SER A 87 -12.27 19.28 0.15
N GLU A 88 -13.06 18.79 1.10
CA GLU A 88 -12.65 18.70 2.51
C GLU A 88 -13.30 17.50 3.22
N GLY A 89 -12.81 17.20 4.42
CA GLY A 89 -13.30 16.14 5.28
C GLY A 89 -12.57 14.81 5.09
N TYR A 90 -13.03 13.77 5.77
CA TYR A 90 -12.42 12.44 5.67
C TYR A 90 -12.64 11.83 4.28
N ILE A 91 -11.58 11.27 3.68
CA ILE A 91 -11.71 10.53 2.41
C ILE A 91 -12.71 9.38 2.61
N PHE A 92 -12.59 8.65 3.72
CA PHE A 92 -13.48 7.54 4.07
C PHE A 92 -14.33 7.91 5.29
N GLU A 93 -15.52 8.41 5.02
CA GLU A 93 -16.47 8.76 6.06
C GLU A 93 -17.00 7.51 6.76
N GLY A 94 -17.13 7.59 8.09
CA GLY A 94 -17.77 6.62 8.94
C GLY A 94 -19.15 7.08 9.36
N ARG A 95 -19.61 6.61 10.54
CA ARG A 95 -20.82 7.11 11.18
C ARG A 95 -20.54 8.45 11.86
N ASP A 96 -21.61 9.25 12.05
CA ASP A 96 -21.57 10.49 12.81
C ASP A 96 -20.50 11.51 12.34
N GLN A 97 -20.34 11.64 11.02
CA GLN A 97 -19.34 12.51 10.37
C GLN A 97 -17.87 12.22 10.76
N GLY A 98 -17.65 11.12 11.44
CA GLY A 98 -16.31 10.63 11.77
C GLY A 98 -15.66 9.87 10.61
N HIS A 99 -14.46 9.39 10.84
CA HIS A 99 -13.77 8.54 9.87
C HIS A 99 -14.19 7.07 10.00
N ILE A 100 -13.97 6.28 8.94
CA ILE A 100 -14.14 4.83 8.96
C ILE A 100 -13.27 4.20 10.05
N SER A 101 -13.79 3.20 10.76
CA SER A 101 -12.98 2.44 11.70
C SER A 101 -12.07 1.42 10.99
N THR A 102 -10.93 1.12 11.60
CA THR A 102 -10.01 0.07 11.09
C THR A 102 -10.69 -1.29 10.98
N ARG A 103 -11.68 -1.57 11.85
CA ARG A 103 -12.49 -2.79 11.81
C ARG A 103 -13.40 -2.82 10.58
N GLN A 104 -13.98 -1.67 10.20
CA GLN A 104 -14.79 -1.57 8.97
C GLN A 104 -13.92 -1.74 7.73
N VAL A 105 -12.71 -1.15 7.70
CA VAL A 105 -11.75 -1.37 6.61
C VAL A 105 -11.41 -2.85 6.47
N GLN A 106 -11.13 -3.55 7.58
CA GLN A 106 -10.86 -4.98 7.56
C GLN A 106 -12.05 -5.80 7.02
N ARG A 107 -13.29 -5.45 7.43
CA ARG A 107 -14.49 -6.13 6.93
C ARG A 107 -14.69 -5.95 5.43
N LEU A 108 -14.47 -4.74 4.90
CA LEU A 108 -14.54 -4.48 3.47
C LEU A 108 -13.48 -5.31 2.73
N LEU A 109 -12.26 -5.34 3.27
CA LEU A 109 -11.18 -6.12 2.68
C LEU A 109 -11.48 -7.63 2.69
N ASP A 110 -12.01 -8.16 3.79
CA ASP A 110 -12.39 -9.57 3.91
C ASP A 110 -13.48 -9.93 2.86
N ALA A 111 -14.50 -9.07 2.69
CA ALA A 111 -15.56 -9.28 1.71
C ALA A 111 -15.03 -9.23 0.26
N THR A 112 -14.19 -8.23 -0.05
CA THR A 112 -13.58 -8.11 -1.39
C THR A 112 -12.67 -9.29 -1.69
N ALA A 113 -11.90 -9.77 -0.71
CA ALA A 113 -11.03 -10.93 -0.87
C ALA A 113 -11.81 -12.25 -1.08
N GLU A 114 -12.97 -12.37 -0.46
CA GLU A 114 -13.90 -13.49 -0.69
C GLU A 114 -14.47 -13.44 -2.11
N GLN A 115 -14.94 -12.28 -2.57
CA GLN A 115 -15.40 -12.09 -3.95
C GLN A 115 -14.32 -12.39 -4.98
N ALA A 116 -13.06 -12.04 -4.68
CA ALA A 116 -11.91 -12.35 -5.52
C ALA A 116 -11.56 -13.86 -5.53
N GLY A 117 -12.17 -14.69 -4.70
CA GLY A 117 -11.80 -16.08 -4.51
C GLY A 117 -10.41 -16.27 -3.90
N LEU A 118 -9.92 -15.27 -3.16
CA LEU A 118 -8.61 -15.29 -2.50
C LEU A 118 -8.69 -15.78 -1.05
N GLN A 119 -9.86 -15.79 -0.47
CA GLN A 119 -10.13 -16.38 0.85
C GLN A 119 -11.55 -16.88 0.95
N GLU A 120 -11.76 -17.84 1.82
CA GLU A 120 -13.08 -18.42 2.11
C GLU A 120 -13.41 -18.21 3.60
N THR A 121 -14.54 -17.58 3.88
CA THR A 121 -15.02 -17.37 5.24
C THR A 121 -16.16 -18.35 5.52
N ARG A 122 -15.93 -19.33 6.40
CA ARG A 122 -16.95 -20.30 6.81
C ARG A 122 -17.13 -20.28 8.33
N GLY A 123 -18.33 -19.94 8.79
CA GLY A 123 -18.61 -19.84 10.22
C GLY A 123 -17.80 -18.75 10.95
N GLY A 124 -17.47 -17.63 10.27
CA GLY A 124 -16.67 -16.53 10.82
C GLY A 124 -15.17 -16.82 10.95
N LYS A 125 -14.69 -17.97 10.46
CA LYS A 125 -13.28 -18.34 10.43
C LYS A 125 -12.77 -18.42 8.99
N ILE A 126 -11.65 -17.80 8.72
CA ILE A 126 -10.97 -17.86 7.42
C ILE A 126 -10.19 -19.17 7.36
N ARG A 127 -10.44 -19.98 6.34
CA ARG A 127 -9.88 -21.33 6.19
C ARG A 127 -8.63 -21.43 5.31
N GLN A 128 -8.17 -20.33 4.74
CA GLN A 128 -7.01 -20.37 3.85
C GLN A 128 -5.70 -20.09 4.57
N ARG A 129 -4.59 -20.59 3.99
CA ARG A 129 -3.22 -20.38 4.49
C ARG A 129 -2.84 -18.91 4.62
N LYS A 130 -3.43 -18.05 3.76
CA LYS A 130 -3.08 -16.64 3.64
C LYS A 130 -4.32 -15.78 3.81
N ARG A 131 -4.41 -15.10 4.94
CA ARG A 131 -5.46 -14.11 5.17
C ARG A 131 -5.07 -12.78 4.52
N ILE A 132 -5.97 -12.22 3.70
CA ILE A 132 -5.80 -10.88 3.13
C ILE A 132 -6.07 -9.84 4.22
N THR A 133 -5.03 -9.12 4.61
CA THR A 133 -5.08 -8.10 5.67
C THR A 133 -4.46 -6.78 5.19
N PRO A 134 -4.80 -5.63 5.81
CA PRO A 134 -4.12 -4.37 5.53
C PRO A 134 -2.60 -4.46 5.66
N HIS A 135 -2.13 -5.26 6.60
CA HIS A 135 -0.71 -5.48 6.80
C HIS A 135 -0.07 -6.25 5.64
N LEU A 136 -0.78 -7.28 5.14
CA LEU A 136 -0.34 -8.03 3.96
C LEU A 136 -0.26 -7.13 2.72
N LEU A 137 -1.25 -6.25 2.49
CA LEU A 137 -1.22 -5.29 1.38
C LEU A 137 -0.02 -4.35 1.48
N ARG A 138 0.26 -3.83 2.66
CA ARG A 138 1.44 -2.99 2.89
C ARG A 138 2.75 -3.78 2.73
N HIS A 139 2.81 -5.06 3.11
CA HIS A 139 3.95 -5.93 2.84
C HIS A 139 4.15 -6.15 1.34
N SER A 140 3.04 -6.36 0.62
CA SER A 140 3.07 -6.50 -0.84
C SER A 140 3.61 -5.26 -1.52
N PHE A 141 3.15 -4.05 -1.10
CA PHE A 141 3.71 -2.78 -1.55
C PHE A 141 5.23 -2.74 -1.37
N SER A 142 5.70 -3.05 -0.16
CA SER A 142 7.14 -3.02 0.14
C SER A 142 7.92 -3.98 -0.76
N ARG A 143 7.35 -5.16 -0.99
CA ARG A 143 7.97 -6.17 -1.83
C ARG A 143 8.04 -5.73 -3.29
N TRP A 144 6.92 -5.27 -3.86
CA TRP A 144 6.85 -4.82 -5.25
C TRP A 144 7.72 -3.60 -5.51
N THR A 145 7.78 -2.66 -4.56
CA THR A 145 8.64 -1.47 -4.64
C THR A 145 10.12 -1.87 -4.76
N LEU A 146 10.58 -2.82 -3.94
CA LEU A 146 11.95 -3.32 -4.02
C LEU A 146 12.18 -4.15 -5.30
N ASP A 147 11.20 -4.96 -5.72
CA ASP A 147 11.30 -5.75 -6.96
C ASP A 147 11.34 -4.84 -8.20
N ALA A 148 10.74 -3.67 -8.15
CA ALA A 148 10.83 -2.62 -9.16
C ALA A 148 12.17 -1.86 -9.15
N GLY A 149 13.07 -2.14 -8.19
CA GLY A 149 14.39 -1.52 -8.10
C GLY A 149 14.43 -0.17 -7.38
N ILE A 150 13.34 0.22 -6.70
CA ILE A 150 13.32 1.44 -5.90
C ILE A 150 14.20 1.24 -4.66
N ASP A 151 15.02 2.27 -4.38
CA ASP A 151 15.96 2.23 -3.27
C ASP A 151 15.25 2.09 -1.91
N ILE A 152 15.85 1.29 -1.03
CA ILE A 152 15.29 1.00 0.28
C ILE A 152 15.14 2.25 1.16
N ALA A 153 15.99 3.27 0.96
CA ALA A 153 15.89 4.52 1.71
C ALA A 153 14.60 5.28 1.33
N TYR A 154 14.24 5.30 0.05
CA TYR A 154 12.96 5.87 -0.40
C TYR A 154 11.77 5.07 0.11
N LEU A 155 11.86 3.73 0.09
CA LEU A 155 10.81 2.88 0.67
C LEU A 155 10.62 3.15 2.17
N GLN A 156 11.70 3.36 2.92
CA GLN A 156 11.64 3.69 4.35
C GLN A 156 10.95 5.04 4.61
N GLN A 157 11.29 6.06 3.83
CA GLN A 157 10.64 7.37 3.90
C GLN A 157 9.14 7.25 3.60
N GLN A 158 8.80 6.52 2.54
CA GLN A 158 7.42 6.24 2.14
C GLN A 158 6.62 5.57 3.26
N LEU A 159 7.20 4.56 3.90
CA LEU A 159 6.53 3.78 4.96
C LEU A 159 6.54 4.49 6.32
N GLY A 160 7.43 5.46 6.54
CA GLY A 160 7.61 6.10 7.84
C GLY A 160 8.14 5.13 8.90
N HIS A 161 9.12 4.29 8.54
CA HIS A 161 9.78 3.39 9.47
C HIS A 161 10.86 4.15 10.25
N ALA A 162 10.76 4.13 11.58
CA ALA A 162 11.75 4.77 12.47
C ALA A 162 13.08 3.98 12.55
N SER A 163 13.13 2.74 12.04
CA SER A 163 14.30 1.86 12.15
C SER A 163 14.54 1.08 10.85
N LEU A 164 15.80 1.02 10.46
CA LEU A 164 16.33 0.18 9.37
C LEU A 164 16.03 -1.31 9.56
N SER A 165 15.93 -1.78 10.82
CA SER A 165 15.74 -3.20 11.13
C SER A 165 14.43 -3.77 10.57
N THR A 166 13.37 -2.98 10.52
CA THR A 166 12.07 -3.42 10.00
C THR A 166 12.09 -3.58 8.48
N THR A 167 12.91 -2.79 7.79
CA THR A 167 13.05 -2.85 6.32
C THR A 167 14.19 -3.78 5.90
N ALA A 168 15.19 -4.00 6.76
CA ALA A 168 16.33 -4.90 6.51
C ALA A 168 15.91 -6.37 6.33
N ILE A 169 14.74 -6.77 6.83
CA ILE A 169 14.16 -8.10 6.60
C ILE A 169 13.97 -8.36 5.10
N TYR A 170 13.67 -7.32 4.33
CA TYR A 170 13.49 -7.40 2.87
C TYR A 170 14.81 -7.50 2.10
N LEU A 171 15.93 -6.99 2.67
CA LEU A 171 17.26 -7.02 2.02
C LEU A 171 17.97 -8.37 2.12
N ARG A 172 17.69 -9.15 3.17
CA ARG A 172 18.39 -10.43 3.41
C ARG A 172 18.09 -11.50 2.35
N ALA A 173 17.09 -11.32 1.52
CA ALA A 173 16.56 -12.40 0.70
C ALA A 173 17.13 -12.52 -0.72
N ARG A 174 17.90 -11.55 -1.29
CA ARG A 174 18.33 -11.68 -2.71
C ARG A 174 19.64 -10.98 -3.10
N PRO A 175 20.70 -11.75 -3.41
CA PRO A 175 21.90 -11.26 -4.12
C PRO A 175 21.57 -10.66 -5.51
N ASN A 176 20.56 -11.19 -6.19
CA ASN A 176 20.17 -10.81 -7.56
C ASN A 176 19.62 -9.37 -7.68
N HIS A 177 19.06 -8.80 -6.61
CA HIS A 177 18.57 -7.40 -6.64
C HIS A 177 19.71 -6.40 -6.71
N ARG A 178 20.81 -6.65 -6.01
CA ARG A 178 22.01 -5.79 -6.09
C ARG A 178 22.54 -5.76 -7.52
N ARG A 179 22.66 -6.93 -8.14
CA ARG A 179 23.14 -7.03 -9.52
C ARG A 179 22.26 -6.25 -10.50
N LYS A 180 20.93 -6.41 -10.44
CA LYS A 180 20.00 -5.63 -11.27
C LYS A 180 20.08 -4.13 -11.03
N ALA A 181 20.27 -3.68 -9.79
CA ALA A 181 20.44 -2.27 -9.48
C ALA A 181 21.71 -1.69 -10.13
N TYR A 182 22.82 -2.44 -10.13
CA TYR A 182 24.06 -2.05 -10.82
C TYR A 182 23.88 -2.03 -12.34
N GLU A 183 23.20 -3.03 -12.91
CA GLU A 183 22.88 -3.11 -14.33
C GLU A 183 21.99 -1.94 -14.77
N ASN A 184 20.91 -1.66 -14.03
CA ASN A 184 19.97 -0.58 -14.31
C ASN A 184 20.60 0.82 -14.16
N ALA A 185 21.54 0.98 -13.22
CA ALA A 185 22.28 2.22 -13.03
C ALA A 185 23.35 2.45 -14.11
N GLY A 186 23.56 1.48 -15.02
CA GLY A 186 24.62 1.56 -16.05
C GLY A 186 26.02 1.64 -15.45
N PHE A 187 26.22 1.11 -14.23
CA PHE A 187 27.47 1.22 -13.48
C PHE A 187 28.67 0.67 -14.26
N ASP A 188 28.47 -0.44 -14.97
CA ASP A 188 29.50 -1.04 -15.82
C ASP A 188 29.98 -0.10 -16.95
N SER A 189 29.09 0.79 -17.39
CA SER A 189 29.44 1.80 -18.42
C SER A 189 30.27 2.95 -17.85
N LEU A 190 30.11 3.25 -16.55
CA LEU A 190 30.90 4.28 -15.86
C LEU A 190 32.35 3.84 -15.63
N LEU A 191 32.61 2.53 -15.54
CA LEU A 191 33.94 1.97 -15.30
C LEU A 191 34.75 1.76 -16.58
N LYS A 192 34.14 1.89 -17.77
CA LYS A 192 34.88 1.76 -19.03
C LYS A 192 35.76 3.00 -19.24
N PRO A 193 37.05 2.83 -19.52
CA PRO A 193 37.91 3.95 -19.90
C PRO A 193 37.37 4.62 -21.16
N ARG A 194 37.39 5.94 -21.19
CA ARG A 194 37.09 6.76 -22.38
C ARG A 194 38.18 6.61 -23.43
#